data_32047e3a43fd1dc3d1c7e995531bdc47
#
_entry.id   32047e3a43fd1dc3d1c7e995531bdc47
#
_cell.length_a   1.000
_cell.length_b   1.000
_cell.length_c   1.000
_cell.angle_alpha   90.00
_cell.angle_beta   90.00
_cell.angle_gamma   90.00
#
_symmetry.space_group_name_H-M   'P 1'
#
loop_
_entity.id
_entity.type
_entity.pdbx_description
1 polymer ?
#
loop_
_entity_poly.entity_id
_entity_poly.type
_entity_poly.pdbx_seq_one_letter_code
_entity_poly.pdbx_strand_id
1 'polypeptide(L)'
;YYLGQSHGFNTVHGRMPSVTTGAYAINKDLLYLGVSGDGDSASIGLGQLIHAIRRNMDMVYIVENNGVYGLTKGQYSATADVGSKKKKGPANETQPIDLCALAINLGCTFVARSFSGSKKQLTSLLKAAMSHKGFALIDVISPCVTFNNNDESMRSYGYVKENEVTLHMADYIPHFN
;
A
#
# COMPACT_ATOMS: atom_id res chain seq x y z
N TYR A 1 -3.81 -7.23 19.44
CA TYR A 1 -4.59 -8.47 19.47
C TYR A 1 -4.14 -9.44 18.36
N TYR A 2 -4.10 -8.98 17.09
CA TYR A 2 -3.71 -9.83 15.95
C TYR A 2 -2.19 -10.00 15.75
N LEU A 3 -1.38 -9.18 16.39
CA LEU A 3 0.08 -9.19 16.23
C LEU A 3 0.80 -10.09 17.28
N GLY A 4 0.03 -10.83 18.08
CA GLY A 4 0.59 -11.73 19.10
C GLY A 4 1.45 -10.98 20.12
N GLN A 5 2.72 -11.32 20.17
CA GLN A 5 3.69 -10.72 21.09
C GLN A 5 4.50 -9.56 20.46
N SER A 6 4.16 -9.15 19.25
CA SER A 6 4.83 -8.03 18.59
C SER A 6 4.50 -6.71 19.28
N HIS A 7 5.45 -5.80 19.32
CA HIS A 7 5.20 -4.44 19.77
C HIS A 7 4.33 -3.70 18.74
N GLY A 8 3.30 -3.00 19.22
CA GLY A 8 2.42 -2.19 18.39
C GLY A 8 2.58 -0.71 18.69
N PHE A 9 2.55 0.12 17.64
CA PHE A 9 2.59 1.56 17.76
C PHE A 9 1.65 2.21 16.74
N ASN A 10 0.76 3.08 17.20
CA ASN A 10 -0.10 3.89 16.34
C ASN A 10 0.50 5.28 16.15
N THR A 11 0.47 5.79 14.92
CA THR A 11 0.94 7.13 14.59
C THR A 11 -0.22 8.01 14.12
N VAL A 12 -0.01 9.31 14.09
CA VAL A 12 -0.89 10.20 13.35
C VAL A 12 -0.75 9.97 11.84
N HIS A 13 -1.79 10.28 11.10
CA HIS A 13 -1.85 10.06 9.65
C HIS A 13 -0.63 10.63 8.91
N GLY A 14 -0.10 9.85 7.99
CA GLY A 14 1.05 10.18 7.16
C GLY A 14 2.40 10.14 7.86
N ARG A 15 2.47 9.82 9.16
CA ARG A 15 3.72 9.87 9.94
C ARG A 15 4.35 8.53 10.24
N MET A 16 3.70 7.42 9.89
CA MET A 16 4.23 6.09 10.14
C MET A 16 5.66 5.90 9.58
N PRO A 17 6.01 6.35 8.36
CA PRO A 17 7.38 6.18 7.85
C PRO A 17 8.43 6.94 8.67
N SER A 18 8.09 8.12 9.18
CA SER A 18 9.01 8.93 10.00
C SER A 18 9.24 8.32 11.38
N VAL A 19 8.16 7.86 12.01
CA VAL A 19 8.23 7.20 13.32
C VAL A 19 9.03 5.89 13.22
N THR A 20 8.74 5.08 12.19
CA THR A 20 9.50 3.85 11.93
C THR A 20 10.98 4.15 11.65
N THR A 21 11.28 5.22 10.92
CA THR A 21 12.67 5.66 10.69
C THR A 21 13.40 5.94 12.01
N GLY A 22 12.74 6.62 12.94
CA GLY A 22 13.29 6.89 14.27
C GLY A 22 13.53 5.61 15.07
N ALA A 23 12.55 4.70 15.08
CA ALA A 23 12.66 3.43 15.76
C ALA A 23 13.80 2.55 15.16
N TYR A 24 13.88 2.48 13.84
CA TYR A 24 14.94 1.75 13.13
C TYR A 24 16.34 2.32 13.43
N ALA A 25 16.47 3.64 13.56
CA ALA A 25 17.74 4.26 13.91
C ALA A 25 18.25 3.85 15.31
N ILE A 26 17.34 3.53 16.22
CA ILE A 26 17.66 3.09 17.59
C ILE A 26 17.92 1.59 17.65
N ASN A 27 17.14 0.78 16.94
CA ASN A 27 17.29 -0.67 16.96
C ASN A 27 17.13 -1.23 15.53
N LYS A 28 18.22 -1.66 14.92
CA LYS A 28 18.26 -2.23 13.57
C LYS A 28 18.02 -3.75 13.52
N ASP A 29 17.97 -4.40 14.68
CA ASP A 29 17.80 -5.85 14.77
C ASP A 29 16.33 -6.27 14.71
N LEU A 30 15.41 -5.32 14.82
CA LEU A 30 13.98 -5.57 14.73
C LEU A 30 13.49 -5.56 13.28
N LEU A 31 12.51 -6.42 13.00
CA LEU A 31 11.73 -6.34 11.77
C LEU A 31 10.64 -5.27 11.94
N TYR A 32 10.63 -4.29 11.05
CA TYR A 32 9.62 -3.23 11.04
C TYR A 32 8.54 -3.53 10.02
N LEU A 33 7.29 -3.57 10.47
CA LEU A 33 6.11 -3.75 9.65
C LEU A 33 5.19 -2.53 9.83
N GLY A 34 4.96 -1.80 8.76
CA GLY A 34 4.03 -0.68 8.75
C GLY A 34 2.81 -0.99 7.89
N VAL A 35 1.62 -0.69 8.39
CA VAL A 35 0.36 -0.81 7.65
C VAL A 35 -0.32 0.56 7.62
N SER A 36 -0.75 1.00 6.45
CA SER A 36 -1.32 2.31 6.23
C SER A 36 -2.33 2.28 5.08
N GLY A 37 -3.31 3.17 5.10
CA GLY A 37 -4.21 3.34 3.97
C GLY A 37 -3.57 4.12 2.82
N ASP A 38 -4.17 4.03 1.65
CA ASP A 38 -3.71 4.74 0.46
C ASP A 38 -3.85 6.27 0.58
N GLY A 39 -4.94 6.76 1.16
CA GLY A 39 -5.09 8.18 1.46
C GLY A 39 -4.07 8.69 2.47
N ASP A 40 -3.72 7.86 3.44
CA ASP A 40 -2.68 8.14 4.41
C ASP A 40 -1.29 8.19 3.74
N SER A 41 -0.99 7.21 2.89
CA SER A 41 0.32 7.04 2.24
C SER A 41 0.53 7.95 1.03
N ALA A 42 -0.44 8.01 0.11
CA ALA A 42 -0.31 8.69 -1.16
C ALA A 42 -0.76 10.16 -1.14
N SER A 43 -1.53 10.58 -0.14
CA SER A 43 -1.94 11.98 0.00
C SER A 43 -1.20 12.65 1.15
N ILE A 44 -1.56 12.31 2.41
CA ILE A 44 -1.05 13.02 3.60
C ILE A 44 0.44 12.76 3.81
N GLY A 45 0.87 11.51 3.66
CA GLY A 45 2.21 11.03 3.98
C GLY A 45 3.16 10.86 2.80
N LEU A 46 2.80 11.32 1.59
CA LEU A 46 3.58 11.02 0.39
C LEU A 46 5.05 11.41 0.53
N GLY A 47 5.34 12.60 1.03
CA GLY A 47 6.72 13.04 1.28
C GLY A 47 7.47 12.15 2.28
N GLN A 48 6.76 11.64 3.29
CA GLN A 48 7.34 10.73 4.27
C GLN A 48 7.68 9.37 3.65
N LEU A 49 6.78 8.83 2.82
CA LEU A 49 6.97 7.58 2.08
C LEU A 49 8.16 7.68 1.13
N ILE A 50 8.23 8.74 0.31
CA ILE A 50 9.33 8.99 -0.63
C ILE A 50 10.69 8.97 0.09
N HIS A 51 10.79 9.67 1.21
CA HIS A 51 12.04 9.71 1.97
C HIS A 51 12.35 8.40 2.69
N ALA A 52 11.36 7.61 3.09
CA ALA A 52 11.59 6.27 3.65
C ALA A 52 12.13 5.30 2.59
N ILE A 53 11.54 5.31 1.38
CA ILE A 53 12.05 4.56 0.23
C ILE A 53 13.51 4.95 -0.06
N ARG A 54 13.79 6.24 -0.16
CA ARG A 54 15.15 6.76 -0.45
C ARG A 54 16.18 6.34 0.59
N ARG A 55 15.79 6.18 1.86
CA ARG A 55 16.68 5.70 2.93
C ARG A 55 16.92 4.19 2.86
N ASN A 56 16.09 3.47 2.14
CA ASN A 56 16.14 2.03 1.96
C ASN A 56 16.39 1.23 3.26
N MET A 57 15.71 1.63 4.33
CA MET A 57 15.82 0.93 5.62
C MET A 57 15.05 -0.40 5.58
N ASP A 58 15.48 -1.39 6.37
CA ASP A 58 14.80 -2.68 6.46
C ASP A 58 13.40 -2.52 7.05
N MET A 59 12.41 -2.45 6.18
CA MET A 59 11.01 -2.23 6.55
C MET A 59 10.07 -2.81 5.51
N VAL A 60 9.01 -3.47 5.95
CA VAL A 60 7.87 -3.82 5.10
C VAL A 60 6.78 -2.78 5.27
N TYR A 61 6.44 -2.10 4.19
CA TYR A 61 5.39 -1.09 4.12
C TYR A 61 4.21 -1.60 3.32
N ILE A 62 3.08 -1.81 3.98
CA ILE A 62 1.85 -2.32 3.38
C ILE A 62 0.87 -1.16 3.22
N VAL A 63 0.36 -0.96 2.02
CA VAL A 63 -0.70 0.00 1.73
C VAL A 63 -2.01 -0.75 1.50
N GLU A 64 -3.00 -0.52 2.33
CA GLU A 64 -4.38 -0.98 2.11
C GLU A 64 -5.08 -0.01 1.16
N ASN A 65 -4.99 -0.30 -0.14
CA ASN A 65 -5.39 0.60 -1.21
C ASN A 65 -6.85 0.37 -1.62
N ASN A 66 -7.73 1.24 -1.16
CA ASN A 66 -9.15 1.19 -1.48
C ASN A 66 -9.66 2.40 -2.31
N GLY A 67 -8.82 3.37 -2.63
CA GLY A 67 -9.15 4.55 -3.43
C GLY A 67 -9.96 5.62 -2.69
N VAL A 68 -10.26 5.44 -1.40
CA VAL A 68 -11.11 6.36 -0.65
C VAL A 68 -10.66 6.56 0.79
N TYR A 69 -11.09 7.68 1.39
CA TYR A 69 -11.10 7.86 2.85
C TYR A 69 -12.42 7.29 3.41
N GLY A 70 -12.41 6.05 3.87
CA GLY A 70 -13.61 5.34 4.31
C GLY A 70 -14.26 5.97 5.56
N LEU A 71 -13.46 6.27 6.60
CA LEU A 71 -13.96 6.78 7.87
C LEU A 71 -14.69 8.12 7.73
N THR A 72 -14.23 8.98 6.84
CA THR A 72 -14.78 10.32 6.60
C THR A 72 -15.84 10.34 5.50
N LYS A 73 -16.46 9.19 5.19
CA LYS A 73 -17.59 8.98 4.27
C LYS A 73 -17.26 8.98 2.79
N GLY A 74 -16.05 8.52 2.41
CA GLY A 74 -15.77 8.13 1.03
C GLY A 74 -15.27 9.24 0.11
N GLN A 75 -14.51 10.19 0.64
CA GLN A 75 -13.74 11.12 -0.20
C GLN A 75 -12.73 10.35 -1.05
N TYR A 76 -12.43 10.83 -2.24
CA TYR A 76 -11.38 10.25 -3.07
C TYR A 76 -10.00 10.43 -2.42
N SER A 77 -9.22 9.36 -2.41
CA SER A 77 -7.80 9.44 -2.10
C SER A 77 -6.99 9.80 -3.35
N ALA A 78 -5.69 10.02 -3.19
CA ALA A 78 -4.81 10.29 -4.33
C ALA A 78 -4.63 9.07 -5.27
N THR A 79 -5.06 7.88 -4.88
CA THR A 79 -5.03 6.66 -5.71
C THR A 79 -6.36 6.34 -6.36
N ALA A 80 -7.40 7.18 -6.16
CA ALA A 80 -8.73 6.94 -6.71
C ALA A 80 -8.71 6.92 -8.24
N ASP A 81 -9.34 5.91 -8.83
CA ASP A 81 -9.40 5.77 -10.29
C ASP A 81 -10.21 6.92 -10.92
N VAL A 82 -9.79 7.36 -12.11
CA VAL A 82 -10.57 8.33 -12.90
C VAL A 82 -11.94 7.73 -13.19
N GLY A 83 -12.98 8.54 -13.06
CA GLY A 83 -14.37 8.12 -13.24
C GLY A 83 -15.01 7.45 -12.02
N SER A 84 -14.26 7.21 -10.93
CA SER A 84 -14.84 6.72 -9.67
C SER A 84 -15.97 7.61 -9.21
N LYS A 85 -17.06 7.02 -8.74
CA LYS A 85 -18.26 7.75 -8.32
C LYS A 85 -18.48 7.64 -6.81
N LYS A 86 -18.81 8.76 -6.19
CA LYS A 86 -19.36 8.81 -4.83
C LYS A 86 -20.87 8.66 -4.88
N LYS A 87 -21.50 8.31 -3.76
CA LYS A 87 -22.97 8.34 -3.63
C LYS A 87 -23.57 9.70 -3.95
N LYS A 88 -22.83 10.79 -3.70
CA LYS A 88 -23.23 12.17 -4.02
C LYS A 88 -21.99 12.96 -4.46
N GLY A 89 -22.12 13.73 -5.54
CA GLY A 89 -21.07 14.58 -6.06
C GLY A 89 -20.52 14.12 -7.43
N PRO A 90 -19.61 14.89 -8.02
CA PRO A 90 -19.02 14.57 -9.31
C PRO A 90 -18.12 13.33 -9.24
N ALA A 91 -17.93 12.69 -10.37
CA ALA A 91 -16.93 11.64 -10.53
C ALA A 91 -15.51 12.20 -10.34
N ASN A 92 -14.56 11.32 -10.01
CA ASN A 92 -13.16 11.72 -9.92
C ASN A 92 -12.59 12.00 -11.32
N GLU A 93 -12.07 13.18 -11.54
CA GLU A 93 -11.41 13.58 -12.78
C GLU A 93 -9.87 13.61 -12.66
N THR A 94 -9.36 13.44 -11.43
CA THR A 94 -7.94 13.53 -11.13
C THR A 94 -7.24 12.20 -11.43
N GLN A 95 -6.08 12.26 -12.06
CA GLN A 95 -5.25 11.09 -12.31
C GLN A 95 -4.73 10.49 -10.99
N PRO A 96 -4.81 9.16 -10.83
CA PRO A 96 -4.32 8.51 -9.63
C PRO A 96 -2.79 8.49 -9.56
N ILE A 97 -2.27 8.54 -8.34
CA ILE A 97 -0.88 8.20 -8.06
C ILE A 97 -0.75 6.67 -8.05
N ASP A 98 0.05 6.13 -8.95
CA ASP A 98 0.46 4.72 -8.89
C ASP A 98 1.65 4.57 -7.94
N LEU A 99 1.39 4.01 -6.75
CA LEU A 99 2.40 3.85 -5.71
C LEU A 99 3.50 2.88 -6.11
N CYS A 100 3.18 1.83 -6.87
CA CYS A 100 4.19 0.88 -7.34
C CYS A 100 5.12 1.54 -8.38
N ALA A 101 4.56 2.22 -9.38
CA ALA A 101 5.35 2.94 -10.36
C ALA A 101 6.22 4.02 -9.72
N LEU A 102 5.66 4.77 -8.76
CA LEU A 102 6.42 5.76 -7.99
C LEU A 102 7.57 5.12 -7.22
N ALA A 103 7.32 4.03 -6.51
CA ALA A 103 8.34 3.33 -5.72
C ALA A 103 9.48 2.78 -6.60
N ILE A 104 9.15 2.22 -7.76
CA ILE A 104 10.15 1.75 -8.74
C ILE A 104 11.02 2.92 -9.22
N ASN A 105 10.40 4.04 -9.58
CA ASN A 105 11.14 5.24 -10.03
C ASN A 105 12.05 5.84 -8.94
N LEU A 106 11.72 5.62 -7.68
CA LEU A 106 12.52 6.05 -6.53
C LEU A 106 13.62 5.03 -6.15
N GLY A 107 13.72 3.91 -6.86
CA GLY A 107 14.71 2.86 -6.59
C GLY A 107 14.36 1.97 -5.39
N CYS A 108 13.07 1.82 -5.08
CA CYS A 108 12.63 0.87 -4.05
C CYS A 108 13.09 -0.55 -4.41
N THR A 109 13.71 -1.24 -3.45
CA THR A 109 14.38 -2.51 -3.71
C THR A 109 13.46 -3.74 -3.71
N PHE A 110 12.23 -3.59 -3.21
CA PHE A 110 11.16 -4.58 -3.32
C PHE A 110 9.82 -3.86 -3.53
N VAL A 111 9.16 -4.14 -4.63
CA VAL A 111 7.84 -3.56 -4.94
C VAL A 111 6.91 -4.67 -5.38
N ALA A 112 5.75 -4.75 -4.77
CA ALA A 112 4.72 -5.71 -5.16
C ALA A 112 3.33 -5.07 -5.11
N ARG A 113 2.42 -5.57 -5.94
CA ARG A 113 0.99 -5.30 -5.85
C ARG A 113 0.25 -6.60 -5.63
N SER A 114 -0.73 -6.59 -4.76
CA SER A 114 -1.57 -7.75 -4.48
C SER A 114 -3.02 -7.34 -4.28
N PHE A 115 -3.86 -8.33 -4.04
CA PHE A 115 -5.28 -8.16 -3.79
C PHE A 115 -5.67 -8.86 -2.48
N SER A 116 -6.44 -8.20 -1.64
CA SER A 116 -6.87 -8.73 -0.33
C SER A 116 -7.72 -10.02 -0.46
N GLY A 117 -8.38 -10.22 -1.60
CA GLY A 117 -9.09 -11.46 -1.92
C GLY A 117 -8.19 -12.63 -2.31
N SER A 118 -6.91 -12.40 -2.66
CA SER A 118 -5.93 -13.43 -3.04
C SER A 118 -5.00 -13.77 -1.87
N LYS A 119 -5.54 -14.41 -0.83
CA LYS A 119 -4.81 -14.72 0.41
C LYS A 119 -3.51 -15.49 0.18
N LYS A 120 -3.51 -16.47 -0.73
CA LYS A 120 -2.34 -17.30 -1.01
C LYS A 120 -1.19 -16.46 -1.57
N GLN A 121 -1.47 -15.62 -2.57
CA GLN A 121 -0.47 -14.74 -3.18
C GLN A 121 0.02 -13.70 -2.17
N LEU A 122 -0.90 -13.00 -1.49
CA LEU A 122 -0.55 -11.99 -0.50
C LEU A 122 0.34 -12.55 0.61
N THR A 123 0.03 -13.75 1.11
CA THR A 123 0.86 -14.40 2.13
C THR A 123 2.28 -14.70 1.62
N SER A 124 2.42 -15.14 0.36
CA SER A 124 3.73 -15.40 -0.24
C SER A 124 4.54 -14.12 -0.40
N LEU A 125 3.91 -13.03 -0.86
CA LEU A 125 4.55 -11.72 -1.00
C LEU A 125 4.96 -11.13 0.35
N LEU A 126 4.12 -11.25 1.37
CA LEU A 126 4.46 -10.80 2.73
C LEU A 126 5.68 -11.54 3.27
N LYS A 127 5.74 -12.86 3.11
CA LYS A 127 6.90 -13.67 3.53
C LYS A 127 8.18 -13.24 2.79
N ALA A 128 8.09 -13.03 1.48
CA ALA A 128 9.22 -12.57 0.68
C ALA A 128 9.69 -11.17 1.11
N ALA A 129 8.75 -10.23 1.32
CA ALA A 129 9.06 -8.90 1.80
C ALA A 129 9.71 -8.89 3.20
N MET A 130 9.23 -9.74 4.12
CA MET A 130 9.82 -9.88 5.46
C MET A 130 11.23 -10.47 5.44
N SER A 131 11.60 -11.21 4.40
CA SER A 131 12.94 -11.77 4.21
C SER A 131 13.86 -10.84 3.42
N HIS A 132 13.29 -9.80 2.78
CA HIS A 132 14.05 -8.83 2.00
C HIS A 132 14.89 -7.92 2.91
N LYS A 133 16.06 -7.51 2.42
CA LYS A 133 16.92 -6.50 3.06
C LYS A 133 16.80 -5.18 2.31
N GLY A 134 16.30 -4.18 3.01
CA GLY A 134 15.94 -2.88 2.46
C GLY A 134 14.44 -2.60 2.54
N PHE A 135 14.00 -1.54 1.89
CA PHE A 135 12.60 -1.11 1.91
C PHE A 135 11.76 -1.97 0.98
N ALA A 136 10.70 -2.58 1.51
CA ALA A 136 9.73 -3.36 0.76
C ALA A 136 8.36 -2.66 0.77
N LEU A 137 7.84 -2.31 -0.42
CA LEU A 137 6.48 -1.79 -0.59
C LEU A 137 5.56 -2.88 -1.11
N ILE A 138 4.43 -3.07 -0.45
CA ILE A 138 3.32 -3.91 -0.94
C ILE A 138 2.06 -3.06 -1.03
N ASP A 139 1.60 -2.80 -2.24
CA ASP A 139 0.33 -2.13 -2.53
C ASP A 139 -0.78 -3.19 -2.63
N VAL A 140 -1.65 -3.26 -1.63
CA VAL A 140 -2.72 -4.25 -1.55
C VAL A 140 -4.04 -3.61 -1.96
N ILE A 141 -4.55 -3.96 -3.13
CA ILE A 141 -5.91 -3.58 -3.52
C ILE A 141 -6.89 -4.22 -2.54
N SER A 142 -7.55 -3.37 -1.76
CA SER A 142 -8.43 -3.79 -0.66
C SER A 142 -9.71 -2.96 -0.69
N PRO A 143 -10.71 -3.38 -1.46
CA PRO A 143 -11.92 -2.58 -1.69
C PRO A 143 -12.61 -2.15 -0.39
N CYS A 144 -12.98 -0.89 -0.29
CA CYS A 144 -13.87 -0.43 0.77
C CYS A 144 -15.27 -0.94 0.49
N VAL A 145 -15.75 -1.91 1.26
CA VAL A 145 -17.06 -2.55 1.06
C VAL A 145 -18.23 -1.58 1.10
N THR A 146 -18.08 -0.43 1.76
CA THR A 146 -19.12 0.58 1.91
C THR A 146 -19.13 1.61 0.77
N PHE A 147 -17.96 2.00 0.28
CA PHE A 147 -17.83 3.16 -0.60
C PHE A 147 -17.22 2.84 -1.97
N ASN A 148 -16.49 1.74 -2.13
CA ASN A 148 -15.79 1.42 -3.36
C ASN A 148 -15.74 -0.09 -3.65
N ASN A 149 -16.90 -0.75 -3.48
CA ASN A 149 -17.09 -2.17 -3.83
C ASN A 149 -18.46 -2.33 -4.51
N ASN A 150 -18.67 -1.63 -5.61
CA ASN A 150 -19.85 -1.68 -6.43
C ASN A 150 -19.49 -2.08 -7.86
N ASP A 151 -20.48 -2.42 -8.68
CA ASP A 151 -20.30 -2.93 -10.04
C ASP A 151 -19.57 -1.96 -10.99
N GLU A 152 -19.56 -0.66 -10.67
CA GLU A 152 -18.84 0.36 -11.45
C GLU A 152 -17.38 0.53 -10.99
N SER A 153 -16.95 -0.11 -9.91
CA SER A 153 -15.60 0.02 -9.38
C SER A 153 -14.67 -1.05 -9.92
N MET A 154 -13.61 -0.63 -10.61
CA MET A 154 -12.52 -1.52 -11.05
C MET A 154 -11.76 -2.17 -9.89
N ARG A 155 -11.98 -1.73 -8.66
CA ARG A 155 -11.37 -2.27 -7.45
C ARG A 155 -12.27 -3.23 -6.71
N SER A 156 -13.56 -3.36 -7.13
CA SER A 156 -14.51 -4.24 -6.46
C SER A 156 -14.06 -5.70 -6.49
N TYR A 157 -14.47 -6.47 -5.51
CA TYR A 157 -14.19 -7.91 -5.46
C TYR A 157 -14.73 -8.64 -6.67
N GLY A 158 -15.90 -8.23 -7.18
CA GLY A 158 -16.50 -8.77 -8.41
C GLY A 158 -15.59 -8.51 -9.61
N TYR A 159 -15.33 -7.23 -9.89
CA TYR A 159 -14.51 -6.82 -11.03
C TYR A 159 -13.14 -7.49 -11.06
N VAL A 160 -12.41 -7.48 -9.92
CA VAL A 160 -11.06 -8.07 -9.84
C VAL A 160 -11.09 -9.58 -10.11
N LYS A 161 -12.12 -10.28 -9.63
CA LYS A 161 -12.27 -11.73 -9.89
C LYS A 161 -12.63 -12.04 -11.34
N GLU A 162 -13.54 -11.26 -11.94
CA GLU A 162 -14.04 -11.51 -13.30
C GLU A 162 -13.02 -11.14 -14.37
N ASN A 163 -12.23 -10.11 -14.14
CA ASN A 163 -11.24 -9.64 -15.11
C ASN A 163 -9.87 -10.29 -14.94
N GLU A 164 -9.78 -11.34 -14.08
CA GLU A 164 -8.50 -11.99 -13.79
C GLU A 164 -7.35 -10.96 -13.80
N VAL A 165 -7.47 -9.91 -13.01
CA VAL A 165 -6.34 -9.02 -12.73
C VAL A 165 -5.34 -9.88 -11.97
N THR A 166 -4.90 -10.91 -12.68
CA THR A 166 -3.91 -11.89 -12.26
C THR A 166 -2.63 -11.09 -12.21
N LEU A 167 -2.25 -10.78 -11.01
CA LEU A 167 -0.93 -10.24 -10.75
C LEU A 167 0.04 -11.34 -11.17
N HIS A 168 0.56 -11.23 -12.38
CA HIS A 168 1.64 -12.09 -12.83
C HIS A 168 2.81 -11.80 -11.90
N MET A 169 3.28 -12.83 -11.21
CA MET A 169 4.59 -12.76 -10.59
C MET A 169 5.60 -12.73 -11.73
N ALA A 170 6.09 -11.55 -12.05
CA ALA A 170 7.33 -11.45 -12.78
C ALA A 170 8.44 -11.67 -11.74
N ASP A 171 9.21 -12.72 -11.89
CA ASP A 171 10.46 -12.91 -11.17
C ASP A 171 11.46 -11.86 -11.68
N TYR A 172 11.26 -10.63 -11.23
CA TYR A 172 12.24 -9.58 -11.45
C TYR A 172 13.29 -9.68 -10.34
N ILE A 173 14.39 -10.30 -10.65
CA ILE A 173 15.60 -10.23 -9.82
C ILE A 173 16.40 -9.04 -10.34
N PRO A 174 16.45 -7.90 -9.64
CA PRO A 174 17.29 -6.81 -10.06
C PRO A 174 18.75 -7.24 -9.93
N HIS A 175 19.45 -7.36 -11.05
CA HIS A 175 20.89 -7.44 -11.05
C HIS A 175 21.43 -6.01 -10.95
N PHE A 176 21.89 -5.65 -9.78
CA PHE A 176 22.73 -4.46 -9.62
C PHE A 176 24.18 -4.86 -9.90
N ASN A 177 24.78 -4.25 -10.93
CA ASN A 177 26.22 -4.29 -11.15
C ASN A 177 26.89 -3.31 -10.19
#